data_46f1154f2bb202b36a0aae1b31d207b1
#
_entry.id   46f1154f2bb202b36a0aae1b31d207b1
#
_cell.length_a   1.000
_cell.length_b   1.000
_cell.length_c   1.000
_cell.angle_alpha   90.00
_cell.angle_beta   90.00
_cell.angle_gamma   90.00
#
_symmetry.space_group_name_H-M   'P 1'
#
loop_
_entity.id
_entity.type
_entity.pdbx_description
1 polymer ?
#
loop_
_entity_poly.entity_id
_entity_poly.type
_entity_poly.pdbx_seq_one_letter_code
_entity_poly.pdbx_strand_id
1 'polypeptide(L)'
;MDEASTNTKNGLQFPYSIPERFRCRDFLGSGGSGVVFKAWDELLQRMVAIKFIKNPTFLSRQRLVAEARALAKLNHPSLCGVYDVGEPSEDHSSLYMVMELIEGPRVTELAGQLSINDAVKLVLQLAEGVSHMHSEGLVHNDINPTNVIVKYDSSDESIPTLIDLSIAGRASSNRHKGFGVSPLFSAPEQRGSESNTSGRSKAVDIYGLGALLFFLVTGQAPSDEPQRQLKQYADRCPARLRNIILNCLHRDPNERTSSAQLLAQQLTDYRYRRFPWLVPTSVTLLVSSLVATIAISIMHYHFADSATAEHTEVVEAGSHIEQALAHSHYARELIESNQLERAKQQSLLALNYFKSSFKEQQHSTSVAAEMTELLVAIAPLLSRSEMNALLLETTTYLESEKPEERTAKYHLALARLYHQLTLLQQDKPKQAEQWERESLRAAARALAMKPNSQEIRSFFTQLDAQSSEGTD
;
A
#
# COMPACT_ATOMS: atom_id res chain seq x y z
N MET A 1 -43.01 37.91 11.83
CA MET A 1 -41.94 38.28 12.77
C MET A 1 -41.66 37.01 13.58
N ASP A 2 -40.88 36.11 13.02
CA ASP A 2 -40.50 34.87 13.69
C ASP A 2 -39.06 35.01 14.18
N GLU A 3 -38.93 34.97 15.50
CA GLU A 3 -37.67 34.97 16.21
C GLU A 3 -36.93 33.69 15.85
N ALA A 4 -35.93 33.79 14.96
CA ALA A 4 -34.91 32.76 14.79
C ALA A 4 -34.21 32.56 16.15
N SER A 5 -34.45 31.44 16.78
CA SER A 5 -33.82 31.03 18.03
C SER A 5 -32.31 30.99 17.85
N THR A 6 -31.67 32.07 18.22
CA THR A 6 -30.19 32.20 18.26
C THR A 6 -29.66 31.35 19.39
N ASN A 7 -29.10 30.23 19.05
CA ASN A 7 -28.45 29.31 20.00
C ASN A 7 -27.07 29.86 20.36
N THR A 8 -27.03 30.77 21.33
CA THR A 8 -25.77 31.36 21.88
C THR A 8 -25.21 30.46 22.96
N LYS A 9 -24.34 29.51 22.60
CA LYS A 9 -23.45 28.87 23.58
C LYS A 9 -22.01 29.35 23.29
N ASN A 10 -21.38 29.99 24.25
CA ASN A 10 -20.00 30.53 24.21
C ASN A 10 -19.76 31.75 23.30
N GLY A 11 -20.73 32.66 23.08
CA GLY A 11 -20.52 33.92 22.35
C GLY A 11 -20.35 33.82 20.83
N LEU A 12 -20.35 32.65 20.26
CA LEU A 12 -20.36 32.43 18.82
C LEU A 12 -21.81 32.25 18.33
N GLN A 13 -22.26 33.15 17.47
CA GLN A 13 -23.56 33.09 16.85
C GLN A 13 -23.52 32.10 15.67
N PHE A 14 -24.07 30.92 15.86
CA PHE A 14 -24.11 29.90 14.80
C PHE A 14 -25.32 30.17 13.90
N PRO A 15 -25.12 30.43 12.62
CA PRO A 15 -26.18 30.71 11.67
C PRO A 15 -26.95 29.45 11.20
N TYR A 16 -26.65 28.29 11.78
CA TYR A 16 -27.23 27.00 11.40
C TYR A 16 -27.76 26.25 12.59
N SER A 17 -28.88 25.55 12.39
CA SER A 17 -29.32 24.52 13.32
C SER A 17 -28.29 23.38 13.34
N ILE A 18 -27.81 23.03 14.52
CA ILE A 18 -26.82 21.97 14.71
C ILE A 18 -27.47 20.87 15.53
N PRO A 19 -27.38 19.59 15.11
CA PRO A 19 -27.90 18.49 15.91
C PRO A 19 -27.35 18.52 17.34
N GLU A 20 -28.17 18.22 18.35
CA GLU A 20 -27.78 18.23 19.76
C GLU A 20 -26.57 17.32 20.07
N ARG A 21 -26.36 16.31 19.25
CA ARG A 21 -25.20 15.42 19.27
C ARG A 21 -23.86 16.17 19.17
N PHE A 22 -23.82 17.33 18.49
CA PHE A 22 -22.58 18.04 18.21
C PHE A 22 -22.52 19.37 18.97
N ARG A 23 -21.45 19.55 19.75
CA ARG A 23 -21.12 20.83 20.36
C ARG A 23 -20.05 21.55 19.56
N CYS A 24 -20.46 22.50 18.74
CA CYS A 24 -19.50 23.34 18.03
C CYS A 24 -18.66 24.16 19.03
N ARG A 25 -17.34 24.24 18.76
CA ARG A 25 -16.38 24.96 19.58
C ARG A 25 -15.78 26.14 18.85
N ASP A 26 -15.14 25.88 17.69
CA ASP A 26 -14.35 26.87 16.96
C ASP A 26 -14.75 26.92 15.48
N PHE A 27 -14.63 28.12 14.91
CA PHE A 27 -14.76 28.32 13.49
C PHE A 27 -13.44 27.98 12.81
N LEU A 28 -13.44 27.04 11.85
CA LEU A 28 -12.24 26.60 11.12
C LEU A 28 -12.06 27.31 9.78
N GLY A 29 -13.17 27.76 9.17
CA GLY A 29 -13.11 28.46 7.88
C GLY A 29 -14.43 28.52 7.14
N SER A 30 -14.50 29.39 6.15
CA SER A 30 -15.62 29.50 5.22
C SER A 30 -15.11 29.60 3.78
N GLY A 31 -15.87 29.02 2.85
CA GLY A 31 -15.56 29.06 1.43
C GLY A 31 -16.83 28.99 0.57
N GLY A 32 -16.64 28.93 -0.74
CA GLY A 32 -17.76 28.81 -1.70
C GLY A 32 -18.61 27.54 -1.51
N SER A 33 -18.04 26.50 -0.90
CA SER A 33 -18.71 25.23 -0.63
C SER A 33 -19.42 25.16 0.73
N GLY A 34 -19.23 26.15 1.62
CA GLY A 34 -19.85 26.14 2.94
C GLY A 34 -18.98 26.72 4.06
N VAL A 35 -19.36 26.40 5.28
CA VAL A 35 -18.68 26.86 6.51
C VAL A 35 -18.27 25.62 7.30
N VAL A 36 -17.07 25.62 7.86
CA VAL A 36 -16.51 24.49 8.62
C VAL A 36 -16.30 24.91 10.07
N PHE A 37 -16.75 24.08 11.00
CA PHE A 37 -16.57 24.24 12.44
C PHE A 37 -15.87 23.02 13.04
N LYS A 38 -15.06 23.26 14.07
CA LYS A 38 -14.58 22.25 15.01
C LYS A 38 -15.69 21.95 16.00
N ALA A 39 -16.02 20.69 16.22
CA ALA A 39 -17.10 20.28 17.12
C ALA A 39 -16.70 19.05 17.93
N TRP A 40 -17.34 18.90 19.09
CA TRP A 40 -17.29 17.71 19.90
C TRP A 40 -18.50 16.81 19.58
N ASP A 41 -18.27 15.58 19.22
CA ASP A 41 -19.32 14.55 19.04
C ASP A 41 -19.59 13.90 20.39
N GLU A 42 -20.72 14.24 21.00
CA GLU A 42 -21.12 13.74 22.33
C GLU A 42 -21.37 12.22 22.34
N LEU A 43 -21.82 11.67 21.21
CA LEU A 43 -22.12 10.25 21.09
C LEU A 43 -20.84 9.41 20.98
N LEU A 44 -19.90 9.84 20.14
CA LEU A 44 -18.65 9.10 19.88
C LEU A 44 -17.45 9.61 20.70
N GLN A 45 -17.68 10.63 21.56
CA GLN A 45 -16.66 11.18 22.47
C GLN A 45 -15.35 11.54 21.76
N ARG A 46 -15.46 12.29 20.65
CA ARG A 46 -14.30 12.71 19.84
C ARG A 46 -14.49 14.09 19.22
N MET A 47 -13.38 14.71 18.87
CA MET A 47 -13.38 15.93 18.06
C MET A 47 -13.60 15.61 16.59
N VAL A 48 -14.40 16.42 15.91
CA VAL A 48 -14.73 16.30 14.49
C VAL A 48 -14.74 17.67 13.80
N ALA A 49 -14.62 17.68 12.48
CA ALA A 49 -14.92 18.84 11.66
C ALA A 49 -16.31 18.69 11.06
N ILE A 50 -17.12 19.74 11.15
CA ILE A 50 -18.47 19.76 10.56
C ILE A 50 -18.53 20.85 9.49
N LYS A 51 -18.81 20.45 8.26
CA LYS A 51 -18.99 21.34 7.12
C LYS A 51 -20.47 21.53 6.83
N PHE A 52 -20.96 22.76 6.95
CA PHE A 52 -22.31 23.15 6.59
C PHE A 52 -22.34 23.69 5.16
N ILE A 53 -23.28 23.17 4.37
CA ILE A 53 -23.49 23.54 2.98
C ILE A 53 -24.79 24.33 2.91
N LYS A 54 -24.72 25.56 2.39
CA LYS A 54 -25.85 26.49 2.33
C LYS A 54 -26.72 26.23 1.10
N ASN A 55 -28.03 26.32 1.30
CA ASN A 55 -29.04 26.33 0.24
C ASN A 55 -28.85 25.25 -0.84
N PRO A 56 -28.70 23.97 -0.46
CA PRO A 56 -28.55 22.92 -1.44
C PRO A 56 -29.87 22.74 -2.19
N THR A 57 -29.84 22.73 -3.52
CA THR A 57 -31.00 22.35 -4.34
C THR A 57 -31.30 20.87 -4.14
N PHE A 58 -32.56 20.45 -4.39
CA PHE A 58 -32.94 19.04 -4.26
C PHE A 58 -32.01 18.09 -5.04
N LEU A 59 -31.63 18.45 -6.27
CA LEU A 59 -30.75 17.64 -7.09
C LEU A 59 -29.30 17.62 -6.55
N SER A 60 -28.84 18.73 -5.98
CA SER A 60 -27.50 18.80 -5.35
C SER A 60 -27.43 18.00 -4.06
N ARG A 61 -28.54 17.85 -3.30
CA ARG A 61 -28.64 17.01 -2.10
C ARG A 61 -28.42 15.54 -2.41
N GLN A 62 -29.23 14.99 -3.35
CA GLN A 62 -29.09 13.58 -3.72
C GLN A 62 -27.70 13.22 -4.18
N ARG A 63 -27.09 14.09 -4.99
CA ARG A 63 -25.69 13.94 -5.43
C ARG A 63 -24.73 14.00 -4.26
N LEU A 64 -24.92 14.95 -3.37
CA LEU A 64 -24.05 15.15 -2.22
C LEU A 64 -24.08 13.95 -1.26
N VAL A 65 -25.25 13.41 -0.98
CA VAL A 65 -25.39 12.20 -0.15
C VAL A 65 -24.76 10.99 -0.84
N ALA A 66 -24.95 10.84 -2.15
CA ALA A 66 -24.33 9.76 -2.91
C ALA A 66 -22.79 9.86 -2.91
N GLU A 67 -22.27 11.07 -3.12
CA GLU A 67 -20.83 11.36 -3.06
C GLU A 67 -20.25 11.14 -1.66
N ALA A 68 -20.93 11.62 -0.61
CA ALA A 68 -20.51 11.40 0.78
C ALA A 68 -20.48 9.91 1.12
N ARG A 69 -21.45 9.12 0.66
CA ARG A 69 -21.43 7.65 0.81
C ARG A 69 -20.28 7.00 0.08
N ALA A 70 -19.87 7.52 -1.07
CA ALA A 70 -18.72 7.02 -1.79
C ALA A 70 -17.42 7.38 -1.06
N LEU A 71 -17.31 8.61 -0.54
CA LEU A 71 -16.16 9.07 0.24
C LEU A 71 -16.02 8.35 1.59
N ALA A 72 -17.12 7.98 2.23
CA ALA A 72 -17.11 7.23 3.49
C ALA A 72 -16.51 5.81 3.34
N LYS A 73 -16.38 5.31 2.10
CA LYS A 73 -15.68 4.03 1.83
C LYS A 73 -14.17 4.18 1.69
N LEU A 74 -13.68 5.41 1.47
CA LEU A 74 -12.27 5.66 1.33
C LEU A 74 -11.59 5.57 2.70
N ASN A 75 -10.58 4.74 2.79
CA ASN A 75 -9.74 4.62 3.98
C ASN A 75 -8.26 4.72 3.57
N HIS A 76 -7.70 5.92 3.69
CA HIS A 76 -6.30 6.17 3.36
C HIS A 76 -5.76 7.30 4.24
N PRO A 77 -4.56 7.21 4.84
CA PRO A 77 -4.04 8.22 5.77
C PRO A 77 -3.91 9.63 5.16
N SER A 78 -3.74 9.73 3.84
CA SER A 78 -3.65 11.00 3.12
C SER A 78 -4.99 11.53 2.60
N LEU A 79 -6.12 10.93 2.98
CA LEU A 79 -7.46 11.40 2.66
C LEU A 79 -8.25 11.67 3.93
N CYS A 80 -8.94 12.81 4.01
CA CYS A 80 -9.80 13.13 5.14
C CYS A 80 -10.99 12.18 5.20
N GLY A 81 -11.16 11.49 6.32
CA GLY A 81 -12.26 10.56 6.54
C GLY A 81 -13.61 11.29 6.66
N VAL A 82 -14.65 10.78 5.98
CA VAL A 82 -16.04 11.23 6.13
C VAL A 82 -16.77 10.27 7.04
N TYR A 83 -17.37 10.79 8.11
CA TYR A 83 -18.01 9.99 9.15
C TYR A 83 -19.50 9.93 9.04
N ASP A 84 -20.14 11.07 8.67
CA ASP A 84 -21.59 11.17 8.66
C ASP A 84 -22.03 12.31 7.72
N VAL A 85 -23.28 12.25 7.27
CA VAL A 85 -23.93 13.32 6.52
C VAL A 85 -25.40 13.41 6.95
N GLY A 86 -25.87 14.61 7.18
CA GLY A 86 -27.25 14.80 7.65
C GLY A 86 -27.81 16.19 7.36
N GLU A 87 -29.08 16.33 7.70
CA GLU A 87 -29.85 17.57 7.58
C GLU A 87 -30.18 18.05 8.99
N PRO A 88 -29.83 19.30 9.37
CA PRO A 88 -30.04 19.78 10.72
C PRO A 88 -31.50 20.15 11.04
N SER A 89 -32.32 20.35 10.05
CA SER A 89 -33.71 20.78 10.20
C SER A 89 -34.63 20.16 9.14
N GLU A 90 -35.94 20.05 9.47
CA GLU A 90 -36.97 19.53 8.56
C GLU A 90 -37.27 20.47 7.36
N ASP A 91 -36.88 21.74 7.45
CA ASP A 91 -37.05 22.72 6.37
C ASP A 91 -36.07 22.52 5.20
N HIS A 92 -35.11 21.60 5.38
CA HIS A 92 -34.11 21.29 4.38
C HIS A 92 -33.26 22.48 3.91
N SER A 93 -33.13 23.52 4.70
CA SER A 93 -32.38 24.75 4.34
C SER A 93 -30.86 24.55 4.30
N SER A 94 -30.35 23.54 5.00
CA SER A 94 -28.94 23.26 5.08
C SER A 94 -28.64 21.75 5.08
N LEU A 95 -27.42 21.41 4.80
CA LEU A 95 -26.90 20.06 4.86
C LEU A 95 -25.56 20.12 5.58
N TYR A 96 -25.25 19.14 6.43
CA TYR A 96 -23.95 19.05 7.08
C TYR A 96 -23.25 17.75 6.76
N MET A 97 -21.94 17.80 6.81
CA MET A 97 -21.03 16.66 6.70
C MET A 97 -20.09 16.64 7.88
N VAL A 98 -20.00 15.50 8.54
CA VAL A 98 -19.07 15.24 9.65
C VAL A 98 -17.85 14.54 9.12
N MET A 99 -16.68 15.09 9.40
CA MET A 99 -15.40 14.63 8.88
C MET A 99 -14.37 14.48 9.99
N GLU A 100 -13.31 13.78 9.69
CA GLU A 100 -12.09 13.77 10.50
C GLU A 100 -11.60 15.21 10.75
N LEU A 101 -11.33 15.55 11.99
CA LEU A 101 -10.62 16.78 12.31
C LEU A 101 -9.13 16.58 12.09
N ILE A 102 -8.59 17.26 11.09
CA ILE A 102 -7.15 17.22 10.79
C ILE A 102 -6.52 18.44 11.46
N GLU A 103 -5.60 18.20 12.40
CA GLU A 103 -4.83 19.24 13.08
C GLU A 103 -3.38 19.24 12.57
N GLY A 104 -2.85 20.41 12.25
CA GLY A 104 -1.51 20.61 11.75
C GLY A 104 -1.37 21.84 10.85
N PRO A 105 -0.16 22.16 10.39
CA PRO A 105 0.08 23.27 9.47
C PRO A 105 -0.48 22.97 8.07
N ARG A 106 -0.95 24.02 7.40
CA ARG A 106 -1.32 23.91 5.98
C ARG A 106 -0.06 23.86 5.14
N VAL A 107 -0.13 23.17 4.01
CA VAL A 107 0.98 23.12 3.04
C VAL A 107 1.36 24.52 2.55
N THR A 108 0.43 25.48 2.52
CA THR A 108 0.73 26.89 2.23
C THR A 108 1.78 27.50 3.14
N GLU A 109 1.86 27.06 4.39
CA GLU A 109 2.80 27.55 5.39
C GLU A 109 4.19 26.91 5.23
N LEU A 110 4.27 25.77 4.57
CA LEU A 110 5.48 24.96 4.39
C LEU A 110 6.20 25.24 3.05
N ALA A 111 5.61 26.06 2.18
CA ALA A 111 6.12 26.33 0.84
C ALA A 111 7.53 26.92 0.84
N GLY A 112 8.43 26.31 0.09
CA GLY A 112 9.83 26.77 -0.02
C GLY A 112 10.68 26.54 1.24
N GLN A 113 10.11 25.99 2.32
CA GLN A 113 10.81 25.69 3.57
C GLN A 113 11.25 24.22 3.66
N LEU A 114 10.59 23.35 2.93
CA LEU A 114 10.86 21.93 2.93
C LEU A 114 12.11 21.55 2.14
N SER A 115 12.80 20.52 2.56
CA SER A 115 13.79 19.87 1.71
C SER A 115 13.11 19.26 0.47
N ILE A 116 13.85 19.09 -0.61
CA ILE A 116 13.32 18.41 -1.81
C ILE A 116 12.80 16.99 -1.49
N ASN A 117 13.49 16.30 -0.58
CA ASN A 117 13.08 14.95 -0.18
C ASN A 117 11.76 14.95 0.57
N ASP A 118 11.53 15.92 1.46
CA ASP A 118 10.28 16.03 2.22
C ASP A 118 9.14 16.47 1.30
N ALA A 119 9.38 17.43 0.40
CA ALA A 119 8.40 17.84 -0.61
C ALA A 119 7.96 16.65 -1.48
N VAL A 120 8.92 15.84 -1.94
CA VAL A 120 8.65 14.62 -2.73
C VAL A 120 7.93 13.57 -1.89
N LYS A 121 8.33 13.37 -0.62
CA LYS A 121 7.65 12.44 0.30
C LYS A 121 6.18 12.82 0.49
N LEU A 122 5.89 14.09 0.74
CA LEU A 122 4.52 14.57 0.93
C LEU A 122 3.66 14.35 -0.32
N VAL A 123 4.17 14.71 -1.51
CA VAL A 123 3.39 14.54 -2.74
C VAL A 123 3.26 13.07 -3.14
N LEU A 124 4.25 12.23 -2.84
CA LEU A 124 4.16 10.78 -3.02
C LEU A 124 2.98 10.21 -2.22
N GLN A 125 2.89 10.50 -0.92
CA GLN A 125 1.80 10.04 -0.05
C GLN A 125 0.43 10.54 -0.54
N LEU A 126 0.34 11.80 -1.01
CA LEU A 126 -0.89 12.32 -1.62
C LEU A 126 -1.23 11.61 -2.92
N ALA A 127 -0.24 11.31 -3.77
CA ALA A 127 -0.45 10.59 -5.02
C ALA A 127 -0.96 9.15 -4.77
N GLU A 128 -0.50 8.49 -3.70
CA GLU A 128 -1.02 7.20 -3.25
C GLU A 128 -2.49 7.32 -2.82
N GLY A 129 -2.84 8.33 -2.01
CA GLY A 129 -4.23 8.61 -1.62
C GLY A 129 -5.13 8.92 -2.81
N VAL A 130 -4.68 9.75 -3.74
CA VAL A 130 -5.42 10.07 -4.97
C VAL A 130 -5.55 8.84 -5.87
N SER A 131 -4.54 7.98 -5.93
CA SER A 131 -4.61 6.71 -6.66
C SER A 131 -5.68 5.79 -6.06
N HIS A 132 -5.75 5.68 -4.73
CA HIS A 132 -6.79 4.94 -4.04
C HIS A 132 -8.19 5.52 -4.34
N MET A 133 -8.36 6.84 -4.31
CA MET A 133 -9.61 7.49 -4.70
C MET A 133 -9.98 7.19 -6.16
N HIS A 134 -9.01 7.24 -7.08
CA HIS A 134 -9.22 6.95 -8.49
C HIS A 134 -9.59 5.49 -8.77
N SER A 135 -9.16 4.54 -7.93
CA SER A 135 -9.56 3.12 -8.05
C SER A 135 -11.03 2.91 -7.70
N GLU A 136 -11.58 3.74 -6.79
CA GLU A 136 -13.00 3.77 -6.45
C GLU A 136 -13.86 4.60 -7.43
N GLY A 137 -13.28 5.06 -8.54
CA GLY A 137 -13.97 5.85 -9.56
C GLY A 137 -14.23 7.31 -9.18
N LEU A 138 -13.61 7.79 -8.11
CA LEU A 138 -13.74 9.16 -7.62
C LEU A 138 -12.60 10.04 -8.11
N VAL A 139 -12.85 11.34 -8.27
CA VAL A 139 -11.88 12.36 -8.63
C VAL A 139 -12.04 13.56 -7.69
N HIS A 140 -10.92 14.18 -7.29
CA HIS A 140 -10.94 15.31 -6.36
C HIS A 140 -11.28 16.64 -7.03
N ASN A 141 -10.69 16.92 -8.19
CA ASN A 141 -10.85 18.11 -9.01
C ASN A 141 -10.42 19.46 -8.41
N ASP A 142 -9.96 19.51 -7.18
CA ASP A 142 -9.52 20.74 -6.51
C ASP A 142 -8.30 20.49 -5.60
N ILE A 143 -7.30 19.80 -6.13
CA ILE A 143 -6.03 19.59 -5.43
C ILE A 143 -5.21 20.87 -5.51
N ASN A 144 -5.07 21.55 -4.36
CA ASN A 144 -4.31 22.78 -4.22
C ASN A 144 -3.74 22.93 -2.81
N PRO A 145 -2.78 23.82 -2.56
CA PRO A 145 -2.10 23.94 -1.26
C PRO A 145 -3.00 24.28 -0.06
N THR A 146 -4.16 24.91 -0.28
CA THR A 146 -5.09 25.22 0.83
C THR A 146 -5.89 24.04 1.29
N ASN A 147 -6.00 23.00 0.44
CA ASN A 147 -6.73 21.77 0.70
C ASN A 147 -5.85 20.64 1.24
N VAL A 148 -4.62 20.94 1.66
CA VAL A 148 -3.71 19.95 2.26
C VAL A 148 -3.23 20.45 3.62
N ILE A 149 -3.47 19.63 4.65
CA ILE A 149 -2.96 19.81 6.01
C ILE A 149 -1.95 18.69 6.28
N VAL A 150 -0.83 19.01 6.92
CA VAL A 150 0.17 18.03 7.32
C VAL A 150 -0.03 17.71 8.79
N LYS A 151 -0.56 16.52 9.08
CA LYS A 151 -0.63 15.99 10.44
C LYS A 151 0.64 15.20 10.77
N TYR A 152 0.92 15.04 12.05
CA TYR A 152 2.01 14.22 12.56
C TYR A 152 1.42 13.01 13.28
N ASP A 153 1.98 11.84 13.05
CA ASP A 153 1.61 10.64 13.78
C ASP A 153 2.36 10.54 15.12
N SER A 154 2.13 9.44 15.84
CA SER A 154 2.81 9.17 17.12
C SER A 154 4.33 8.99 17.01
N SER A 155 4.85 8.76 15.79
CA SER A 155 6.28 8.64 15.47
C SER A 155 6.90 9.96 15.00
N ASP A 156 6.14 11.08 15.06
CA ASP A 156 6.50 12.38 14.49
C ASP A 156 6.70 12.36 12.96
N GLU A 157 6.12 11.36 12.30
CA GLU A 157 6.11 11.30 10.84
C GLU A 157 5.04 12.22 10.25
N SER A 158 5.43 13.00 9.25
CA SER A 158 4.54 13.90 8.54
C SER A 158 3.63 13.14 7.57
N ILE A 159 2.31 13.30 7.75
CA ILE A 159 1.28 12.70 6.89
C ILE A 159 0.46 13.83 6.27
N PRO A 160 0.65 14.13 4.97
CA PRO A 160 -0.19 15.10 4.28
C PRO A 160 -1.58 14.52 4.08
N THR A 161 -2.59 15.25 4.49
CA THR A 161 -3.98 14.83 4.37
C THR A 161 -4.75 15.81 3.51
N LEU A 162 -5.34 15.30 2.44
CA LEU A 162 -6.17 16.06 1.51
C LEU A 162 -7.55 16.26 2.14
N ILE A 163 -7.89 17.50 2.38
CA ILE A 163 -9.18 17.92 2.92
C ILE A 163 -10.07 18.50 1.81
N ASP A 164 -11.32 18.75 2.12
CA ASP A 164 -12.31 19.37 1.21
C ASP A 164 -12.46 18.59 -0.12
N LEU A 165 -12.72 17.31 0.00
CA LEU A 165 -13.16 16.47 -1.11
C LEU A 165 -14.38 17.16 -1.72
N SER A 166 -14.24 17.78 -2.91
CA SER A 166 -15.26 18.65 -3.51
C SER A 166 -16.44 17.82 -3.99
N ILE A 167 -17.37 17.62 -3.07
CA ILE A 167 -18.59 16.83 -3.21
C ILE A 167 -19.59 17.45 -4.18
N ALA A 168 -19.53 18.74 -4.40
CA ALA A 168 -20.46 19.43 -5.30
C ALA A 168 -19.81 19.64 -6.68
N GLY A 169 -20.11 18.76 -7.58
CA GLY A 169 -19.97 19.11 -8.98
C GLY A 169 -20.67 20.41 -9.30
N ARG A 170 -19.93 21.39 -9.82
CA ARG A 170 -20.43 22.68 -10.30
C ARG A 170 -21.20 23.53 -9.27
N ALA A 171 -20.53 24.08 -8.30
CA ALA A 171 -20.94 25.34 -7.78
C ALA A 171 -19.90 26.38 -8.25
N SER A 172 -20.24 27.03 -9.34
CA SER A 172 -19.74 28.33 -9.83
C SER A 172 -18.24 28.49 -10.10
N SER A 173 -17.96 28.93 -11.31
CA SER A 173 -16.81 29.69 -11.81
C SER A 173 -16.35 30.89 -10.95
N ASN A 174 -16.91 31.08 -9.77
CA ASN A 174 -16.62 32.16 -8.82
C ASN A 174 -15.82 31.73 -7.58
N ARG A 175 -15.35 30.46 -7.48
CA ARG A 175 -14.62 29.98 -6.29
C ARG A 175 -13.28 30.68 -6.02
N HIS A 176 -12.71 31.32 -7.00
CA HIS A 176 -11.37 31.95 -6.86
C HIS A 176 -11.38 33.36 -6.27
N LYS A 177 -12.51 33.89 -5.81
CA LYS A 177 -12.61 35.25 -5.25
C LYS A 177 -12.43 35.37 -3.73
N GLY A 178 -12.23 34.26 -3.03
CA GLY A 178 -12.01 34.28 -1.59
C GLY A 178 -10.78 33.48 -1.19
N PHE A 179 -9.83 34.10 -0.55
CA PHE A 179 -8.58 33.54 -0.04
C PHE A 179 -7.48 33.19 -1.06
N GLY A 180 -6.98 34.18 -1.83
CA GLY A 180 -5.57 34.22 -2.26
C GLY A 180 -4.99 33.02 -3.06
N VAL A 181 -5.78 31.99 -3.38
CA VAL A 181 -5.30 30.85 -4.17
C VAL A 181 -5.34 31.23 -5.64
N SER A 182 -4.18 31.27 -6.23
CA SER A 182 -4.02 31.59 -7.65
C SER A 182 -4.81 30.58 -8.52
N PRO A 183 -5.53 31.05 -9.56
CA PRO A 183 -6.10 30.19 -10.61
C PRO A 183 -5.08 29.26 -11.26
N LEU A 184 -3.80 29.51 -11.06
CA LEU A 184 -2.68 28.75 -11.62
C LEU A 184 -2.53 27.32 -11.05
N PHE A 185 -3.16 27.01 -9.90
CA PHE A 185 -3.25 25.62 -9.40
C PHE A 185 -4.33 24.81 -10.11
N SER A 186 -5.29 25.46 -10.78
CA SER A 186 -6.32 24.76 -11.56
C SER A 186 -5.76 24.37 -12.93
N ALA A 187 -6.14 23.20 -13.41
CA ALA A 187 -5.76 22.72 -14.73
C ALA A 187 -6.30 23.66 -15.84
N PRO A 188 -5.60 23.81 -16.97
CA PRO A 188 -6.02 24.69 -18.06
C PRO A 188 -7.47 24.45 -18.53
N GLU A 189 -7.90 23.20 -18.64
CA GLU A 189 -9.26 22.80 -19.03
C GLU A 189 -10.33 23.17 -18.00
N GLN A 190 -9.95 23.50 -16.76
CA GLN A 190 -10.89 23.98 -15.74
C GLN A 190 -11.11 25.51 -15.82
N ARG A 191 -10.25 26.24 -16.52
CA ARG A 191 -10.25 27.72 -16.59
C ARG A 191 -11.13 28.26 -17.71
N GLY A 192 -11.51 27.41 -18.69
CA GLY A 192 -12.32 27.80 -19.85
C GLY A 192 -13.83 27.83 -19.55
N SER A 193 -14.57 28.70 -20.27
CA SER A 193 -16.04 28.83 -20.17
C SER A 193 -16.81 27.64 -20.79
N GLU A 194 -16.15 26.80 -21.59
CA GLU A 194 -16.75 25.65 -22.31
C GLU A 194 -16.57 24.30 -21.59
N SER A 195 -16.29 24.28 -20.29
CA SER A 195 -15.99 23.09 -19.50
C SER A 195 -17.19 22.13 -19.33
N ASN A 196 -17.73 21.62 -20.44
CA ASN A 196 -18.95 20.80 -20.46
C ASN A 196 -18.71 19.34 -20.17
N THR A 197 -17.78 18.74 -19.70
CA THR A 197 -17.55 17.33 -19.29
C THR A 197 -16.07 16.98 -19.07
N SER A 198 -15.16 17.68 -19.76
CA SER A 198 -13.71 17.46 -19.65
C SER A 198 -13.10 17.94 -18.33
N GLY A 199 -13.80 18.81 -17.58
CA GLY A 199 -13.32 19.39 -16.33
C GLY A 199 -13.35 18.45 -15.11
N ARG A 200 -13.75 17.17 -15.31
CA ARG A 200 -13.77 16.14 -14.27
C ARG A 200 -13.03 14.90 -14.79
N SER A 201 -11.74 14.93 -14.72
CA SER A 201 -10.94 13.78 -15.12
C SER A 201 -9.82 13.53 -14.13
N LYS A 202 -9.35 12.31 -14.07
CA LYS A 202 -8.16 11.95 -13.29
C LYS A 202 -6.95 12.82 -13.66
N ALA A 203 -6.88 13.31 -14.90
CA ALA A 203 -5.81 14.18 -15.37
C ALA A 203 -5.81 15.56 -14.71
N VAL A 204 -6.96 16.05 -14.23
CA VAL A 204 -7.04 17.29 -13.44
C VAL A 204 -6.32 17.12 -12.10
N ASP A 205 -6.54 15.98 -11.43
CA ASP A 205 -5.87 15.67 -10.15
C ASP A 205 -4.35 15.50 -10.34
N ILE A 206 -3.92 14.93 -11.47
CA ILE A 206 -2.49 14.84 -11.81
C ILE A 206 -1.88 16.24 -11.96
N TYR A 207 -2.56 17.16 -12.62
CA TYR A 207 -2.12 18.55 -12.72
C TYR A 207 -2.01 19.20 -11.34
N GLY A 208 -3.03 19.01 -10.46
CA GLY A 208 -3.03 19.54 -9.11
C GLY A 208 -1.87 19.02 -8.26
N LEU A 209 -1.58 17.70 -8.32
CA LEU A 209 -0.42 17.09 -7.64
C LEU A 209 0.90 17.67 -8.18
N GLY A 210 1.03 17.83 -9.50
CA GLY A 210 2.19 18.47 -10.12
C GLY A 210 2.36 19.93 -9.70
N ALA A 211 1.27 20.70 -9.65
CA ALA A 211 1.27 22.08 -9.22
C ALA A 211 1.62 22.24 -7.73
N LEU A 212 1.16 21.29 -6.90
CA LEU A 212 1.52 21.21 -5.49
C LEU A 212 3.01 20.92 -5.30
N LEU A 213 3.56 19.94 -6.02
CA LEU A 213 4.99 19.64 -5.98
C LEU A 213 5.84 20.82 -6.45
N PHE A 214 5.42 21.48 -7.55
CA PHE A 214 6.03 22.70 -8.03
C PHE A 214 6.08 23.77 -6.92
N PHE A 215 4.95 24.00 -6.26
CA PHE A 215 4.82 24.98 -5.19
C PHE A 215 5.71 24.66 -3.98
N LEU A 216 5.73 23.44 -3.53
CA LEU A 216 6.58 22.99 -2.41
C LEU A 216 8.07 23.17 -2.71
N VAL A 217 8.49 22.94 -3.96
CA VAL A 217 9.89 23.07 -4.38
C VAL A 217 10.30 24.53 -4.58
N THR A 218 9.41 25.37 -5.14
CA THR A 218 9.75 26.74 -5.56
C THR A 218 9.27 27.83 -4.60
N GLY A 219 8.28 27.53 -3.75
CA GLY A 219 7.56 28.52 -2.96
C GLY A 219 6.57 29.37 -3.77
N GLN A 220 6.39 29.09 -5.06
CA GLN A 220 5.56 29.88 -5.98
C GLN A 220 4.54 28.99 -6.69
N ALA A 221 3.41 29.58 -7.09
CA ALA A 221 2.47 28.91 -7.99
C ALA A 221 3.08 28.73 -9.39
N PRO A 222 2.76 27.65 -10.12
CA PRO A 222 3.21 27.49 -11.50
C PRO A 222 2.62 28.60 -12.37
N SER A 223 3.45 29.17 -13.25
CA SER A 223 3.02 30.14 -14.28
C SER A 223 2.52 29.43 -15.55
N ASP A 224 2.09 30.17 -16.53
CA ASP A 224 1.75 29.62 -17.85
C ASP A 224 2.99 29.03 -18.59
N GLU A 225 4.21 29.38 -18.14
CA GLU A 225 5.48 28.85 -18.63
C GLU A 225 6.29 28.19 -17.49
N PRO A 226 5.82 27.08 -16.90
CA PRO A 226 6.43 26.46 -15.73
C PRO A 226 7.86 25.96 -16.01
N GLN A 227 8.17 25.65 -17.27
CA GLN A 227 9.51 25.23 -17.70
C GLN A 227 10.56 26.34 -17.48
N ARG A 228 10.22 27.62 -17.86
CA ARG A 228 11.11 28.76 -17.62
C ARG A 228 11.29 29.05 -16.15
N GLN A 229 10.19 28.95 -15.40
CA GLN A 229 10.19 29.16 -13.96
C GLN A 229 11.06 28.15 -13.24
N LEU A 230 10.93 26.84 -13.55
CA LEU A 230 11.75 25.77 -12.95
C LEU A 230 13.25 25.85 -13.32
N LYS A 231 13.60 26.46 -14.45
CA LYS A 231 15.01 26.65 -14.78
C LYS A 231 15.72 27.56 -13.78
N GLN A 232 15.03 28.52 -13.18
CA GLN A 232 15.58 29.40 -12.15
C GLN A 232 15.92 28.68 -10.85
N TYR A 233 15.35 27.49 -10.65
CA TYR A 233 15.58 26.60 -9.52
C TYR A 233 16.42 25.38 -9.88
N ALA A 234 17.21 25.46 -10.96
CA ALA A 234 18.00 24.31 -11.46
C ALA A 234 18.95 23.73 -10.41
N ASP A 235 19.53 24.60 -9.56
CA ASP A 235 20.46 24.19 -8.49
C ASP A 235 19.77 23.44 -7.36
N ARG A 236 18.49 23.72 -7.12
CA ARG A 236 17.70 23.07 -6.05
C ARG A 236 16.87 21.91 -6.58
N CYS A 237 16.34 21.98 -7.80
CA CYS A 237 15.47 20.96 -8.39
C CYS A 237 16.22 20.18 -9.49
N PRO A 238 16.65 18.93 -9.23
CA PRO A 238 17.34 18.10 -10.22
C PRO A 238 16.51 17.86 -11.47
N ALA A 239 17.19 17.70 -12.62
CA ALA A 239 16.54 17.59 -13.94
C ALA A 239 15.46 16.49 -13.98
N ARG A 240 15.69 15.35 -13.32
CA ARG A 240 14.73 14.25 -13.25
C ARG A 240 13.42 14.66 -12.54
N LEU A 241 13.53 15.37 -11.40
CA LEU A 241 12.36 15.88 -10.69
C LEU A 241 11.63 16.95 -11.50
N ARG A 242 12.37 17.85 -12.16
CA ARG A 242 11.78 18.84 -13.08
C ARG A 242 10.94 18.18 -14.16
N ASN A 243 11.44 17.10 -14.77
CA ASN A 243 10.69 16.37 -15.80
C ASN A 243 9.40 15.75 -15.24
N ILE A 244 9.43 15.16 -14.04
CA ILE A 244 8.23 14.62 -13.39
C ILE A 244 7.19 15.74 -13.19
N ILE A 245 7.61 16.88 -12.64
CA ILE A 245 6.73 18.04 -12.43
C ILE A 245 6.13 18.53 -13.76
N LEU A 246 6.97 18.71 -14.80
CA LEU A 246 6.53 19.21 -16.09
C LEU A 246 5.57 18.27 -16.82
N ASN A 247 5.78 16.96 -16.70
CA ASN A 247 4.85 15.99 -17.24
C ASN A 247 3.47 16.07 -16.57
N CYS A 248 3.41 16.36 -15.27
CA CYS A 248 2.13 16.58 -14.60
C CYS A 248 1.46 17.90 -15.03
N LEU A 249 2.24 18.94 -15.31
CA LEU A 249 1.78 20.27 -15.65
C LEU A 249 1.54 20.47 -17.16
N HIS A 250 1.58 19.41 -17.97
CA HIS A 250 1.35 19.53 -19.41
C HIS A 250 -0.03 20.13 -19.72
N ARG A 251 -0.10 21.04 -20.73
CA ARG A 251 -1.35 21.72 -21.10
C ARG A 251 -2.41 20.73 -21.59
N ASP A 252 -2.00 19.79 -22.45
CA ASP A 252 -2.87 18.72 -22.91
C ASP A 252 -2.99 17.65 -21.80
N PRO A 253 -4.21 17.36 -21.33
CA PRO A 253 -4.44 16.32 -20.33
C PRO A 253 -3.94 14.92 -20.74
N ASN A 254 -3.91 14.62 -22.04
CA ASN A 254 -3.49 13.32 -22.56
C ASN A 254 -1.96 13.12 -22.52
N GLU A 255 -1.21 14.23 -22.51
CA GLU A 255 0.25 14.23 -22.44
C GLU A 255 0.77 14.25 -21.01
N ARG A 256 -0.11 14.31 -20.00
CA ARG A 256 0.27 14.22 -18.59
C ARG A 256 0.62 12.81 -18.19
N THR A 257 1.30 12.68 -17.04
CA THR A 257 1.43 11.37 -16.36
C THR A 257 0.06 10.70 -16.30
N SER A 258 -0.06 9.48 -16.79
CA SER A 258 -1.34 8.83 -17.10
C SER A 258 -2.19 8.47 -15.86
N SER A 259 -1.56 8.37 -14.68
CA SER A 259 -2.27 8.04 -13.43
C SER A 259 -1.53 8.53 -12.19
N ALA A 260 -2.26 8.69 -11.08
CA ALA A 260 -1.67 9.00 -9.77
C ALA A 260 -0.76 7.86 -9.27
N GLN A 261 -1.09 6.62 -9.60
CA GLN A 261 -0.25 5.46 -9.31
C GLN A 261 1.11 5.56 -10.02
N LEU A 262 1.11 5.91 -11.31
CA LEU A 262 2.37 6.09 -12.06
C LEU A 262 3.18 7.26 -11.51
N LEU A 263 2.53 8.37 -11.12
CA LEU A 263 3.21 9.48 -10.47
C LEU A 263 3.84 9.04 -9.14
N ALA A 264 3.11 8.32 -8.30
CA ALA A 264 3.65 7.78 -7.05
C ALA A 264 4.86 6.87 -7.29
N GLN A 265 4.81 6.01 -8.29
CA GLN A 265 5.94 5.16 -8.68
C GLN A 265 7.15 5.98 -9.17
N GLN A 266 6.94 7.00 -10.00
CA GLN A 266 8.01 7.90 -10.47
C GLN A 266 8.69 8.65 -9.33
N LEU A 267 7.91 9.11 -8.33
CA LEU A 267 8.43 9.80 -7.14
C LEU A 267 9.17 8.83 -6.21
N THR A 268 8.67 7.61 -6.06
CA THR A 268 9.34 6.52 -5.35
C THR A 268 10.69 6.21 -5.99
N ASP A 269 10.72 5.98 -7.29
CA ASP A 269 11.94 5.75 -8.06
C ASP A 269 12.92 6.92 -8.00
N TYR A 270 12.42 8.16 -7.92
CA TYR A 270 13.25 9.34 -7.74
C TYR A 270 13.94 9.31 -6.37
N ARG A 271 13.24 8.96 -5.30
CA ARG A 271 13.78 8.89 -3.94
C ARG A 271 14.84 7.80 -3.82
N TYR A 272 14.56 6.59 -4.28
CA TYR A 272 15.48 5.45 -4.15
C TYR A 272 16.73 5.60 -5.02
N ARG A 273 16.62 6.11 -6.25
CA ARG A 273 17.77 6.28 -7.14
C ARG A 273 18.67 7.49 -6.82
N ARG A 274 18.26 8.37 -5.91
CA ARG A 274 19.10 9.48 -5.46
C ARG A 274 20.26 9.03 -4.57
N PHE A 275 20.16 7.84 -3.96
CA PHE A 275 21.20 7.23 -3.15
C PHE A 275 21.57 5.81 -3.65
N PRO A 276 21.98 5.64 -4.92
CA PRO A 276 22.35 4.33 -5.43
C PRO A 276 23.58 3.73 -4.72
N TRP A 277 24.26 4.51 -3.88
CA TRP A 277 25.46 4.11 -3.14
C TRP A 277 25.23 3.86 -1.63
N LEU A 278 24.07 4.21 -1.08
CA LEU A 278 23.73 3.86 0.32
C LEU A 278 23.25 2.41 0.48
N VAL A 279 22.76 1.80 -0.58
CA VAL A 279 22.43 0.36 -0.58
C VAL A 279 23.69 -0.53 -0.74
N PRO A 280 24.80 -0.11 -1.40
CA PRO A 280 25.90 -1.04 -1.59
C PRO A 280 27.04 -0.94 -0.58
N THR A 281 27.15 0.04 0.33
CA THR A 281 28.32 0.09 1.21
C THR A 281 28.29 -0.93 2.34
N SER A 282 27.14 -1.22 2.91
CA SER A 282 27.00 -2.34 3.86
C SER A 282 26.92 -3.69 3.15
N VAL A 283 26.26 -3.76 2.01
CA VAL A 283 26.19 -4.98 1.18
C VAL A 283 27.50 -5.23 0.45
N THR A 284 28.19 -4.21 -0.08
CA THR A 284 29.54 -4.39 -0.65
C THR A 284 30.59 -4.67 0.41
N LEU A 285 30.50 -4.14 1.63
CA LEU A 285 31.37 -4.53 2.74
C LEU A 285 31.06 -5.95 3.23
N LEU A 286 29.82 -6.37 3.30
CA LEU A 286 29.41 -7.73 3.61
C LEU A 286 29.80 -8.71 2.49
N VAL A 287 29.55 -8.35 1.23
CA VAL A 287 29.95 -9.18 0.08
C VAL A 287 31.47 -9.20 -0.10
N SER A 288 32.19 -8.10 0.10
CA SER A 288 33.66 -8.11 0.05
C SER A 288 34.27 -8.84 1.25
N SER A 289 33.68 -8.77 2.43
CA SER A 289 34.06 -9.57 3.61
C SER A 289 33.77 -11.07 3.37
N LEU A 290 32.62 -11.40 2.79
CA LEU A 290 32.24 -12.77 2.44
C LEU A 290 33.14 -13.32 1.32
N VAL A 291 33.42 -12.53 0.29
CA VAL A 291 34.34 -12.88 -0.80
C VAL A 291 35.78 -13.02 -0.28
N ALA A 292 36.23 -12.18 0.65
CA ALA A 292 37.51 -12.30 1.29
C ALA A 292 37.60 -13.56 2.17
N THR A 293 36.53 -13.90 2.93
CA THR A 293 36.47 -15.13 3.73
C THR A 293 36.41 -16.36 2.85
N ILE A 294 35.69 -16.33 1.75
CA ILE A 294 35.61 -17.41 0.75
C ILE A 294 36.99 -17.53 0.03
N ALA A 295 37.63 -16.43 -0.35
CA ALA A 295 38.95 -16.45 -0.97
C ALA A 295 40.05 -16.97 -0.02
N ILE A 296 39.97 -16.61 1.25
CA ILE A 296 40.87 -17.15 2.30
C ILE A 296 40.58 -18.65 2.54
N SER A 297 39.31 -19.06 2.54
CA SER A 297 38.93 -20.48 2.66
C SER A 297 39.35 -21.29 1.43
N ILE A 298 39.21 -20.75 0.23
CA ILE A 298 39.66 -21.36 -1.03
C ILE A 298 41.19 -21.44 -1.06
N MET A 299 41.86 -20.39 -0.59
CA MET A 299 43.35 -20.38 -0.49
C MET A 299 43.85 -21.40 0.53
N HIS A 300 43.17 -21.56 1.68
CA HIS A 300 43.44 -22.63 2.64
C HIS A 300 43.13 -24.03 2.09
N TYR A 301 42.07 -24.16 1.28
CA TYR A 301 41.69 -25.42 0.65
C TYR A 301 42.67 -25.82 -0.48
N HIS A 302 43.13 -24.86 -1.29
CA HIS A 302 44.14 -25.12 -2.32
C HIS A 302 45.54 -25.43 -1.79
N PHE A 303 45.85 -25.05 -0.54
CA PHE A 303 47.12 -25.48 0.10
C PHE A 303 47.00 -26.83 0.81
N ALA A 304 45.78 -27.37 0.97
CA ALA A 304 45.55 -28.64 1.70
C ALA A 304 45.28 -29.84 0.78
N ASP A 305 44.92 -29.67 -0.49
CA ASP A 305 44.60 -30.80 -1.35
C ASP A 305 45.00 -30.60 -2.82
N SER A 306 46.18 -31.15 -3.14
CA SER A 306 46.54 -31.48 -4.51
C SER A 306 46.13 -32.92 -4.85
N ALA A 307 44.85 -33.23 -4.70
CA ALA A 307 44.29 -34.47 -5.22
C ALA A 307 42.73 -34.36 -5.30
N THR A 308 42.26 -34.30 -6.47
CA THR A 308 40.98 -34.76 -7.05
C THR A 308 40.23 -33.70 -7.87
N ALA A 309 40.33 -33.91 -9.17
CA ALA A 309 39.58 -33.24 -10.20
C ALA A 309 38.12 -33.82 -10.25
N GLU A 310 37.20 -33.21 -9.55
CA GLU A 310 35.76 -33.59 -9.69
C GLU A 310 34.76 -32.45 -9.32
N HIS A 311 35.21 -31.18 -9.20
CA HIS A 311 34.33 -30.09 -8.70
C HIS A 311 33.97 -28.98 -9.68
N THR A 312 34.06 -29.20 -11.01
CA THR A 312 33.74 -28.14 -11.98
C THR A 312 32.28 -28.07 -12.40
N GLU A 313 31.46 -29.05 -12.03
CA GLU A 313 30.00 -29.06 -12.38
C GLU A 313 29.05 -28.45 -11.34
N VAL A 314 29.54 -28.16 -10.13
CA VAL A 314 28.66 -27.70 -9.04
C VAL A 314 28.45 -26.18 -9.02
N VAL A 315 29.27 -25.40 -9.72
CA VAL A 315 29.26 -23.92 -9.65
C VAL A 315 28.16 -23.27 -10.48
N GLU A 316 27.71 -23.90 -11.56
CA GLU A 316 26.56 -23.41 -12.35
C GLU A 316 25.19 -23.83 -11.75
N ALA A 317 25.18 -24.87 -10.94
CA ALA A 317 24.01 -25.40 -10.24
C ALA A 317 23.55 -24.53 -9.04
N GLY A 318 24.46 -23.77 -8.46
CA GLY A 318 24.22 -22.97 -7.26
C GLY A 318 23.26 -21.80 -7.41
N SER A 319 23.07 -21.25 -8.60
CA SER A 319 22.40 -19.97 -8.75
C SER A 319 20.90 -20.00 -8.42
N HIS A 320 20.13 -20.98 -8.90
CA HIS A 320 18.66 -21.04 -8.66
C HIS A 320 18.33 -21.47 -7.23
N ILE A 321 19.09 -22.38 -6.66
CA ILE A 321 18.88 -22.81 -5.26
C ILE A 321 19.24 -21.70 -4.28
N GLU A 322 20.36 -20.99 -4.50
CA GLU A 322 20.74 -19.85 -3.67
C GLU A 322 19.73 -18.72 -3.73
N GLN A 323 19.21 -18.41 -4.90
CA GLN A 323 18.16 -17.43 -5.08
C GLN A 323 16.85 -17.87 -4.39
N ALA A 324 16.48 -19.13 -4.52
CA ALA A 324 15.31 -19.68 -3.85
C ALA A 324 15.43 -19.59 -2.32
N LEU A 325 16.57 -19.95 -1.76
CA LEU A 325 16.84 -19.87 -0.32
C LEU A 325 16.84 -18.42 0.19
N ALA A 326 17.45 -17.50 -0.56
CA ALA A 326 17.48 -16.07 -0.20
C ALA A 326 16.07 -15.48 -0.15
N HIS A 327 15.25 -15.75 -1.17
CA HIS A 327 13.85 -15.30 -1.22
C HIS A 327 12.98 -16.00 -0.15
N SER A 328 13.23 -17.25 0.16
CA SER A 328 12.56 -17.99 1.23
C SER A 328 12.85 -17.39 2.61
N HIS A 329 14.11 -17.08 2.89
CA HIS A 329 14.51 -16.44 4.15
C HIS A 329 13.89 -15.05 4.29
N TYR A 330 13.97 -14.24 3.25
CA TYR A 330 13.38 -12.91 3.25
C TYR A 330 11.85 -12.93 3.39
N ALA A 331 11.18 -13.91 2.80
CA ALA A 331 9.74 -14.10 2.98
C ALA A 331 9.37 -14.38 4.44
N ARG A 332 10.16 -15.19 5.16
CA ARG A 332 9.96 -15.48 6.59
C ARG A 332 10.14 -14.23 7.45
N GLU A 333 11.15 -13.41 7.21
CA GLU A 333 11.34 -12.12 7.90
C GLU A 333 10.15 -11.17 7.67
N LEU A 334 9.60 -11.16 6.46
CA LEU A 334 8.41 -10.36 6.13
C LEU A 334 7.14 -10.88 6.84
N ILE A 335 7.01 -12.18 7.05
CA ILE A 335 5.92 -12.76 7.86
C ILE A 335 6.05 -12.32 9.32
N GLU A 336 7.25 -12.41 9.91
CA GLU A 336 7.52 -11.97 11.28
C GLU A 336 7.27 -10.48 11.48
N SER A 337 7.58 -9.65 10.48
CA SER A 337 7.33 -8.20 10.48
C SER A 337 5.91 -7.81 10.05
N ASN A 338 5.00 -8.77 9.89
CA ASN A 338 3.59 -8.58 9.50
C ASN A 338 3.38 -7.89 8.12
N GLN A 339 4.36 -8.00 7.21
CA GLN A 339 4.29 -7.47 5.84
C GLN A 339 3.75 -8.54 4.86
N LEU A 340 2.52 -8.99 5.07
CA LEU A 340 1.95 -10.22 4.51
C LEU A 340 1.89 -10.26 2.98
N GLU A 341 1.55 -9.15 2.30
CA GLU A 341 1.51 -9.10 0.83
C GLU A 341 2.89 -9.24 0.19
N ARG A 342 3.91 -8.61 0.80
CA ARG A 342 5.29 -8.74 0.34
C ARG A 342 5.83 -10.14 0.61
N ALA A 343 5.49 -10.71 1.76
CA ALA A 343 5.83 -12.08 2.10
C ALA A 343 5.27 -13.07 1.06
N LYS A 344 4.01 -12.89 0.68
CA LYS A 344 3.37 -13.69 -0.38
C LYS A 344 4.14 -13.60 -1.71
N GLN A 345 4.47 -12.39 -2.16
CA GLN A 345 5.21 -12.19 -3.42
C GLN A 345 6.60 -12.85 -3.40
N GLN A 346 7.36 -12.65 -2.31
CA GLN A 346 8.69 -13.23 -2.17
C GLN A 346 8.65 -14.77 -2.08
N SER A 347 7.65 -15.31 -1.41
CA SER A 347 7.45 -16.75 -1.32
C SER A 347 7.11 -17.39 -2.67
N LEU A 348 6.24 -16.76 -3.47
CA LEU A 348 5.93 -17.24 -4.82
C LEU A 348 7.16 -17.18 -5.74
N LEU A 349 8.01 -16.17 -5.58
CA LEU A 349 9.26 -16.07 -6.32
C LEU A 349 10.24 -17.18 -5.91
N ALA A 350 10.42 -17.42 -4.61
CA ALA A 350 11.22 -18.52 -4.08
C ALA A 350 10.75 -19.88 -4.62
N LEU A 351 9.44 -20.12 -4.62
CA LEU A 351 8.84 -21.35 -5.14
C LEU A 351 9.14 -21.54 -6.64
N ASN A 352 9.13 -20.47 -7.44
CA ASN A 352 9.49 -20.56 -8.84
C ASN A 352 10.97 -20.91 -9.05
N TYR A 353 11.88 -20.37 -8.25
CA TYR A 353 13.29 -20.75 -8.29
C TYR A 353 13.52 -22.19 -7.84
N PHE A 354 12.83 -22.65 -6.78
CA PHE A 354 12.87 -24.07 -6.39
C PHE A 354 12.40 -24.98 -7.51
N LYS A 355 11.30 -24.63 -8.20
CA LYS A 355 10.79 -25.39 -9.34
C LYS A 355 11.79 -25.45 -10.50
N SER A 356 12.48 -24.35 -10.76
CA SER A 356 13.52 -24.31 -11.81
C SER A 356 14.67 -25.23 -11.48
N SER A 357 15.14 -25.27 -10.23
CA SER A 357 16.19 -26.18 -9.79
C SER A 357 15.80 -27.66 -9.94
N PHE A 358 14.53 -28.01 -9.68
CA PHE A 358 14.04 -29.37 -9.90
C PHE A 358 14.04 -29.78 -11.38
N LYS A 359 13.69 -28.88 -12.29
CA LYS A 359 13.72 -29.13 -13.75
C LYS A 359 15.12 -29.38 -14.29
N GLU A 360 16.13 -28.78 -13.67
CA GLU A 360 17.55 -28.91 -14.05
C GLU A 360 18.23 -30.14 -13.42
N GLN A 361 17.47 -31.06 -12.81
CA GLN A 361 17.96 -32.27 -12.13
C GLN A 361 18.95 -32.02 -10.98
N GLN A 362 18.91 -30.85 -10.39
CA GLN A 362 19.81 -30.46 -9.30
C GLN A 362 19.09 -30.57 -7.96
N HIS A 363 18.84 -31.80 -7.55
CA HIS A 363 18.02 -32.06 -6.38
C HIS A 363 18.88 -32.29 -5.13
N SER A 364 18.56 -31.62 -4.02
CA SER A 364 18.90 -32.12 -2.69
C SER A 364 17.61 -32.27 -1.88
N THR A 365 17.52 -33.31 -1.10
CA THR A 365 16.42 -33.53 -0.14
C THR A 365 16.22 -32.37 0.84
N SER A 366 17.23 -31.51 0.99
CA SER A 366 17.19 -30.27 1.75
C SER A 366 16.31 -29.22 1.07
N VAL A 367 16.39 -29.09 -0.27
CA VAL A 367 15.58 -28.14 -1.06
C VAL A 367 14.10 -28.45 -1.00
N ALA A 368 13.75 -29.73 -1.07
CA ALA A 368 12.38 -30.20 -0.94
C ALA A 368 11.77 -29.87 0.44
N ALA A 369 12.55 -30.00 1.50
CA ALA A 369 12.13 -29.64 2.85
C ALA A 369 11.88 -28.14 2.98
N GLU A 370 12.80 -27.29 2.50
CA GLU A 370 12.67 -25.83 2.52
C GLU A 370 11.46 -25.34 1.72
N MET A 371 11.25 -25.88 0.53
CA MET A 371 10.08 -25.58 -0.29
C MET A 371 8.77 -25.87 0.42
N THR A 372 8.71 -27.01 1.14
CA THR A 372 7.52 -27.42 1.91
C THR A 372 7.29 -26.51 3.12
N GLU A 373 8.35 -26.19 3.86
CA GLU A 373 8.26 -25.30 5.02
C GLU A 373 7.79 -23.90 4.62
N LEU A 374 8.27 -23.41 3.47
CA LEU A 374 7.81 -22.14 2.93
C LEU A 374 6.33 -22.18 2.57
N LEU A 375 5.87 -23.22 1.89
CA LEU A 375 4.45 -23.38 1.55
C LEU A 375 3.54 -23.42 2.79
N VAL A 376 3.96 -24.12 3.84
CA VAL A 376 3.20 -24.17 5.10
C VAL A 376 3.16 -22.78 5.76
N ALA A 377 4.27 -22.03 5.74
CA ALA A 377 4.34 -20.70 6.34
C ALA A 377 3.42 -19.69 5.65
N ILE A 378 3.26 -19.76 4.32
CA ILE A 378 2.42 -18.84 3.54
C ILE A 378 0.98 -19.33 3.34
N ALA A 379 0.65 -20.52 3.81
CA ALA A 379 -0.70 -21.09 3.67
C ALA A 379 -1.82 -20.13 4.07
N PRO A 380 -1.72 -19.37 5.18
CA PRO A 380 -2.74 -18.41 5.59
C PRO A 380 -2.90 -17.21 4.63
N LEU A 381 -1.91 -16.94 3.75
CA LEU A 381 -1.87 -15.80 2.85
C LEU A 381 -2.41 -16.10 1.45
N LEU A 382 -2.67 -17.39 1.17
CA LEU A 382 -3.11 -17.87 -0.13
C LEU A 382 -4.61 -18.14 -0.14
N SER A 383 -5.24 -17.89 -1.28
CA SER A 383 -6.59 -18.38 -1.52
C SER A 383 -6.59 -19.92 -1.60
N ARG A 384 -7.73 -20.54 -1.27
CA ARG A 384 -7.90 -22.01 -1.31
C ARG A 384 -7.50 -22.61 -2.68
N SER A 385 -7.80 -21.92 -3.77
CA SER A 385 -7.47 -22.37 -5.13
C SER A 385 -5.97 -22.28 -5.43
N GLU A 386 -5.31 -21.18 -5.03
CA GLU A 386 -3.86 -20.97 -5.20
C GLU A 386 -3.10 -22.03 -4.38
N MET A 387 -3.49 -22.22 -3.13
CA MET A 387 -2.85 -23.18 -2.25
C MET A 387 -2.98 -24.61 -2.78
N ASN A 388 -4.17 -25.01 -3.22
CA ASN A 388 -4.39 -26.34 -3.79
C ASN A 388 -3.53 -26.59 -5.03
N ALA A 389 -3.42 -25.63 -5.93
CA ALA A 389 -2.58 -25.72 -7.12
C ALA A 389 -1.10 -25.88 -6.78
N LEU A 390 -0.58 -25.06 -5.85
CA LEU A 390 0.82 -25.08 -5.43
C LEU A 390 1.18 -26.38 -4.69
N LEU A 391 0.31 -26.86 -3.81
CA LEU A 391 0.53 -28.13 -3.09
C LEU A 391 0.56 -29.33 -4.03
N LEU A 392 -0.38 -29.38 -4.99
CA LEU A 392 -0.44 -30.47 -5.95
C LEU A 392 0.80 -30.50 -6.86
N GLU A 393 1.22 -29.35 -7.32
CA GLU A 393 2.44 -29.21 -8.12
C GLU A 393 3.69 -29.59 -7.34
N THR A 394 3.82 -29.11 -6.10
CA THR A 394 4.96 -29.46 -5.20
C THR A 394 5.01 -30.94 -4.90
N THR A 395 3.86 -31.58 -4.65
CA THR A 395 3.77 -33.03 -4.44
C THR A 395 4.30 -33.79 -5.64
N THR A 396 3.95 -33.36 -6.86
CA THR A 396 4.44 -33.98 -8.11
C THR A 396 5.97 -33.92 -8.22
N TYR A 397 6.58 -32.80 -7.84
CA TYR A 397 8.05 -32.68 -7.83
C TYR A 397 8.70 -33.59 -6.79
N LEU A 398 8.16 -33.63 -5.57
CA LEU A 398 8.67 -34.49 -4.52
C LEU A 398 8.55 -35.99 -4.90
N GLU A 399 7.45 -36.41 -5.45
CA GLU A 399 7.24 -37.79 -5.88
C GLU A 399 8.18 -38.23 -7.01
N SER A 400 8.70 -37.29 -7.81
CA SER A 400 9.65 -37.58 -8.88
C SER A 400 11.06 -37.94 -8.39
N GLU A 401 11.37 -37.70 -7.11
CA GLU A 401 12.68 -38.04 -6.54
C GLU A 401 12.94 -39.55 -6.45
N LYS A 402 14.19 -39.94 -6.70
CA LYS A 402 14.59 -41.36 -6.62
C LYS A 402 14.43 -41.89 -5.20
N PRO A 403 13.93 -43.13 -5.02
CA PRO A 403 13.72 -43.71 -3.71
C PRO A 403 14.98 -43.78 -2.81
N GLU A 404 16.15 -43.88 -3.43
CA GLU A 404 17.45 -44.03 -2.75
C GLU A 404 17.90 -42.72 -2.08
N GLU A 405 17.43 -41.58 -2.55
CA GLU A 405 17.80 -40.25 -2.07
C GLU A 405 16.82 -39.68 -1.01
N ARG A 406 15.73 -40.42 -0.70
CA ARG A 406 14.67 -39.99 0.20
C ARG A 406 15.08 -40.10 1.68
N THR A 407 15.28 -38.93 2.29
CA THR A 407 15.66 -38.82 3.72
C THR A 407 14.44 -38.73 4.66
N ALA A 408 14.65 -38.82 5.98
CA ALA A 408 13.62 -38.58 6.96
C ALA A 408 12.98 -37.20 6.86
N LYS A 409 13.77 -36.14 6.53
CA LYS A 409 13.26 -34.78 6.28
C LYS A 409 12.37 -34.74 5.05
N TYR A 410 12.73 -35.43 3.98
CA TYR A 410 11.91 -35.57 2.78
C TYR A 410 10.53 -36.16 3.11
N HIS A 411 10.51 -37.30 3.84
CA HIS A 411 9.25 -37.95 4.20
C HIS A 411 8.41 -37.08 5.15
N LEU A 412 9.01 -36.31 6.05
CA LEU A 412 8.31 -35.37 6.90
C LEU A 412 7.69 -34.22 6.08
N ALA A 413 8.44 -33.70 5.11
CA ALA A 413 7.96 -32.67 4.20
C ALA A 413 6.74 -33.16 3.40
N LEU A 414 6.83 -34.36 2.82
CA LEU A 414 5.75 -34.97 2.07
C LEU A 414 4.51 -35.23 2.97
N ALA A 415 4.71 -35.67 4.20
CA ALA A 415 3.63 -35.85 5.15
C ALA A 415 2.89 -34.53 5.46
N ARG A 416 3.62 -33.43 5.66
CA ARG A 416 3.05 -32.10 5.88
C ARG A 416 2.26 -31.60 4.66
N LEU A 417 2.74 -31.83 3.44
CA LEU A 417 2.01 -31.48 2.21
C LEU A 417 0.69 -32.23 2.09
N TYR A 418 0.72 -33.53 2.28
CA TYR A 418 -0.51 -34.34 2.22
C TYR A 418 -1.51 -33.93 3.31
N HIS A 419 -1.04 -33.61 4.51
CA HIS A 419 -1.90 -33.09 5.56
C HIS A 419 -2.56 -31.76 5.16
N GLN A 420 -1.83 -30.82 4.58
CA GLN A 420 -2.41 -29.58 4.08
C GLN A 420 -3.44 -29.82 2.96
N LEU A 421 -3.17 -30.76 2.05
CA LEU A 421 -4.12 -31.17 1.01
C LEU A 421 -5.41 -31.76 1.60
N THR A 422 -5.30 -32.56 2.69
CA THR A 422 -6.45 -33.09 3.42
C THR A 422 -7.33 -31.97 3.96
N LEU A 423 -6.73 -30.96 4.62
CA LEU A 423 -7.45 -29.83 5.17
C LEU A 423 -8.17 -28.98 4.10
N LEU A 424 -7.60 -28.88 2.91
CA LEU A 424 -8.17 -28.09 1.80
C LEU A 424 -9.29 -28.85 1.06
N GLN A 425 -9.31 -30.18 1.08
CA GLN A 425 -10.24 -31.01 0.29
C GLN A 425 -11.43 -31.53 1.09
N GLN A 426 -11.80 -30.90 2.19
CA GLN A 426 -12.95 -31.29 3.03
C GLN A 426 -14.27 -31.43 2.26
N ASP A 427 -14.42 -30.71 1.13
CA ASP A 427 -15.59 -30.83 0.26
C ASP A 427 -15.61 -32.10 -0.61
N LYS A 428 -14.49 -32.86 -0.62
CA LYS A 428 -14.32 -34.10 -1.38
C LYS A 428 -13.84 -35.21 -0.47
N PRO A 429 -14.72 -35.85 0.33
CA PRO A 429 -14.33 -36.70 1.42
C PRO A 429 -13.45 -37.92 1.01
N LYS A 430 -13.72 -38.52 -0.16
CA LYS A 430 -12.89 -39.63 -0.68
C LYS A 430 -11.44 -39.23 -0.97
N GLN A 431 -11.25 -37.98 -1.46
CA GLN A 431 -9.92 -37.47 -1.80
C GLN A 431 -9.17 -37.01 -0.54
N ALA A 432 -9.87 -36.41 0.41
CA ALA A 432 -9.33 -36.06 1.72
C ALA A 432 -8.85 -37.32 2.48
N GLU A 433 -9.64 -38.39 2.54
CA GLU A 433 -9.28 -39.65 3.15
C GLU A 433 -8.05 -40.32 2.47
N GLN A 434 -7.92 -40.17 1.16
CA GLN A 434 -6.72 -40.63 0.45
C GLN A 434 -5.47 -39.87 0.89
N TRP A 435 -5.54 -38.54 0.92
CA TRP A 435 -4.41 -37.67 1.33
C TRP A 435 -4.04 -37.90 2.80
N GLU A 436 -5.00 -38.09 3.68
CA GLU A 436 -4.78 -38.42 5.08
C GLU A 436 -3.99 -39.72 5.25
N ARG A 437 -4.36 -40.76 4.53
CA ARG A 437 -3.62 -42.02 4.54
C ARG A 437 -2.20 -41.90 4.02
N GLU A 438 -1.98 -41.12 2.94
CA GLU A 438 -0.63 -40.88 2.43
C GLU A 438 0.20 -40.01 3.39
N SER A 439 -0.41 -39.05 4.09
CA SER A 439 0.24 -38.25 5.13
C SER A 439 0.75 -39.14 6.28
N LEU A 440 -0.12 -40.01 6.82
CA LEU A 440 0.25 -40.96 7.87
C LEU A 440 1.36 -41.91 7.43
N ARG A 441 1.29 -42.46 6.20
CA ARG A 441 2.33 -43.34 5.65
C ARG A 441 3.69 -42.63 5.53
N ALA A 442 3.70 -41.39 5.05
CA ALA A 442 4.92 -40.62 4.93
C ALA A 442 5.50 -40.25 6.31
N ALA A 443 4.67 -39.86 7.28
CA ALA A 443 5.09 -39.58 8.64
C ALA A 443 5.67 -40.83 9.34
N ALA A 444 5.05 -41.98 9.15
CA ALA A 444 5.55 -43.28 9.67
C ALA A 444 6.92 -43.63 9.09
N ARG A 445 7.15 -43.43 7.78
CA ARG A 445 8.46 -43.62 7.15
C ARG A 445 9.51 -42.67 7.71
N ALA A 446 9.18 -41.38 7.89
CA ALA A 446 10.07 -40.43 8.53
C ALA A 446 10.47 -40.84 9.94
N LEU A 447 9.50 -41.30 10.73
CA LEU A 447 9.71 -41.78 12.11
C LEU A 447 10.57 -43.05 12.15
N ALA A 448 10.36 -43.97 11.20
CA ALA A 448 11.16 -45.20 11.10
C ALA A 448 12.64 -44.90 10.81
N MET A 449 12.92 -43.86 10.02
CA MET A 449 14.28 -43.41 9.70
C MET A 449 14.96 -42.62 10.83
N LYS A 450 14.19 -41.84 11.61
CA LYS A 450 14.68 -41.07 12.77
C LYS A 450 13.76 -41.18 13.98
N PRO A 451 13.78 -42.31 14.68
CA PRO A 451 12.83 -42.59 15.77
C PRO A 451 13.00 -41.66 16.98
N ASN A 452 14.15 -41.03 17.15
CA ASN A 452 14.43 -40.10 18.27
C ASN A 452 14.15 -38.63 17.96
N SER A 453 13.66 -38.30 16.77
CA SER A 453 13.31 -36.93 16.43
C SER A 453 12.00 -36.56 17.14
N GLN A 454 12.08 -35.58 18.04
CA GLN A 454 10.92 -35.05 18.75
C GLN A 454 9.91 -34.38 17.78
N GLU A 455 10.38 -33.68 16.78
CA GLU A 455 9.58 -33.04 15.76
C GLU A 455 8.74 -34.07 14.97
N ILE A 456 9.37 -35.09 14.43
CA ILE A 456 8.68 -36.14 13.65
C ILE A 456 7.68 -36.87 14.51
N ARG A 457 8.05 -37.19 15.76
CA ARG A 457 7.19 -37.90 16.70
C ARG A 457 5.96 -37.07 17.08
N SER A 458 6.13 -35.79 17.38
CA SER A 458 5.01 -34.89 17.73
C SER A 458 4.03 -34.75 16.55
N PHE A 459 4.55 -34.58 15.34
CA PHE A 459 3.71 -34.50 14.15
C PHE A 459 2.96 -35.79 13.85
N PHE A 460 3.62 -36.93 13.96
CA PHE A 460 2.97 -38.24 13.80
C PHE A 460 1.85 -38.45 14.81
N THR A 461 2.08 -38.15 16.09
CA THR A 461 1.07 -38.25 17.15
C THR A 461 -0.13 -37.35 16.90
N GLN A 462 0.10 -36.16 16.38
CA GLN A 462 -0.98 -35.22 16.01
C GLN A 462 -1.86 -35.79 14.88
N LEU A 463 -1.27 -36.38 13.85
CA LEU A 463 -2.00 -36.98 12.73
C LEU A 463 -2.79 -38.19 13.17
N ASP A 464 -2.21 -39.06 14.01
CA ASP A 464 -2.83 -40.28 14.49
C ASP A 464 -4.04 -40.00 15.41
N ALA A 465 -3.94 -38.95 16.22
CA ALA A 465 -5.05 -38.48 17.06
C ALA A 465 -6.23 -37.97 16.22
N GLN A 466 -5.96 -37.19 15.17
CA GLN A 466 -7.00 -36.66 14.27
C GLN A 466 -7.69 -37.76 13.46
N SER A 467 -6.96 -38.77 13.04
CA SER A 467 -7.48 -39.93 12.31
C SER A 467 -8.39 -40.80 13.17
N SER A 468 -8.17 -40.87 14.50
CA SER A 468 -8.98 -41.66 15.43
C SER A 468 -10.30 -40.96 15.84
N GLU A 469 -10.37 -39.62 15.78
CA GLU A 469 -11.60 -38.86 16.09
C GLU A 469 -12.63 -38.85 14.93
N GLY A 470 -12.23 -39.22 13.72
CA GLY A 470 -13.09 -39.25 12.52
C GLY A 470 -13.81 -40.57 12.25
N THR A 471 -13.67 -41.57 13.12
CA THR A 471 -14.23 -42.93 12.96
C THR A 471 -15.34 -43.30 13.92
N ASP A 472 -15.85 -42.34 14.73
CA ASP A 472 -17.04 -42.52 15.58
C ASP A 472 -18.33 -41.94 15.00
#